data_f6452343446aa240beeeba03a377f95b
#
_entry.id   f6452343446aa240beeeba03a377f95b
#
_cell.length_a   1.000
_cell.length_b   1.000
_cell.length_c   1.000
_cell.angle_alpha   90.00
_cell.angle_beta   90.00
_cell.angle_gamma   90.00
#
_symmetry.space_group_name_H-M   'P 1'
#
loop_
_entity.id
_entity.type
_entity.pdbx_description
1 polymer ?
#
loop_
_entity_poly.entity_id
_entity_poly.type
_entity_poly.pdbx_seq_one_letter_code
_entity_poly.pdbx_strand_id
1 'polypeptide(L)'
;MASVDPHQPVVILGGFLITEEVYQPMADWLIKQGVTDAKVVPVSRYDWLLTSWGFGWRRVLDRVDQHVQLLQSTSPTERVTLIGHSSGGVMLRLYLSDQPFQGRTYGGASRCDRLISLGSPHQAIRATPLRAMVDRSCPGCHEPGVDYVAIAGELDLNSTTASVFSRRSAKGSYRRISGSVDVSGDGLVPVDSALLCGARHLVQSDTAHGGLFGTTTYFSPARLEDWWRFSAV
;
A
#
# COMPACT_ATOMS: atom_id res chain seq x y z
N MET A 1 17.05 10.57 10.60
CA MET A 1 15.69 11.06 10.29
C MET A 1 15.05 11.49 11.60
N ALA A 2 14.21 12.52 11.60
CA ALA A 2 13.38 12.83 12.75
C ALA A 2 12.42 11.65 13.00
N SER A 3 12.13 11.34 14.29
CA SER A 3 11.16 10.30 14.63
C SER A 3 9.77 10.73 14.13
N VAL A 4 9.12 9.86 13.36
CA VAL A 4 7.74 10.10 12.90
C VAL A 4 6.79 9.91 14.08
N ASP A 5 5.90 10.86 14.31
CA ASP A 5 4.91 10.77 15.38
C ASP A 5 3.91 9.62 15.07
N PRO A 6 3.81 8.59 15.94
CA PRO A 6 2.90 7.47 15.74
C PRO A 6 1.43 7.87 15.86
N HIS A 7 1.13 9.04 16.42
CA HIS A 7 -0.24 9.54 16.60
C HIS A 7 -0.73 10.46 15.49
N GLN A 8 0.15 10.84 14.54
CA GLN A 8 -0.27 11.68 13.42
C GLN A 8 -1.36 11.04 12.57
N PRO A 9 -2.21 11.84 11.88
CA PRO A 9 -3.31 11.31 11.11
C PRO A 9 -2.85 10.44 9.94
N VAL A 10 -3.74 9.54 9.51
CA VAL A 10 -3.46 8.51 8.51
C VAL A 10 -4.39 8.63 7.31
N VAL A 11 -3.86 8.60 6.10
CA VAL A 11 -4.62 8.41 4.85
C VAL A 11 -4.37 7.01 4.29
N ILE A 12 -5.45 6.28 4.04
CA ILE A 12 -5.42 4.89 3.57
C ILE A 12 -5.88 4.83 2.12
N LEU A 13 -5.06 4.30 1.22
CA LEU A 13 -5.43 4.00 -0.16
C LEU A 13 -5.47 2.49 -0.38
N GLY A 14 -6.63 1.98 -0.77
CA GLY A 14 -6.87 0.57 -1.01
C GLY A 14 -6.26 0.01 -2.30
N GLY A 15 -6.50 -1.28 -2.54
CA GLY A 15 -6.05 -2.01 -3.71
C GLY A 15 -7.09 -2.06 -4.85
N PHE A 16 -6.64 -2.51 -6.02
CA PHE A 16 -7.44 -2.61 -7.24
C PHE A 16 -8.75 -3.39 -7.02
N LEU A 17 -9.88 -2.80 -7.39
CA LEU A 17 -11.25 -3.32 -7.28
C LEU A 17 -11.75 -3.54 -5.84
N ILE A 18 -11.00 -3.13 -4.83
CA ILE A 18 -11.42 -3.19 -3.43
C ILE A 18 -11.93 -1.80 -3.03
N THR A 19 -13.14 -1.74 -2.49
CA THR A 19 -13.79 -0.50 -2.07
C THR A 19 -13.43 -0.14 -0.62
N GLU A 20 -13.74 1.08 -0.22
CA GLU A 20 -13.32 1.68 1.05
C GLU A 20 -13.81 0.91 2.29
N GLU A 21 -14.97 0.27 2.20
CA GLU A 21 -15.61 -0.42 3.33
C GLU A 21 -14.73 -1.55 3.90
N VAL A 22 -13.89 -2.17 3.04
CA VAL A 22 -12.97 -3.23 3.46
C VAL A 22 -11.88 -2.70 4.39
N TYR A 23 -11.52 -1.42 4.28
CA TYR A 23 -10.46 -0.79 5.06
C TYR A 23 -10.96 -0.03 6.28
N GLN A 24 -12.26 0.22 6.40
CA GLN A 24 -12.83 0.94 7.54
C GLN A 24 -12.50 0.31 8.90
N PRO A 25 -12.55 -1.04 9.07
CA PRO A 25 -12.13 -1.66 10.33
C PRO A 25 -10.68 -1.38 10.72
N MET A 26 -9.77 -1.25 9.73
CA MET A 26 -8.38 -0.86 9.98
C MET A 26 -8.29 0.61 10.43
N ALA A 27 -9.02 1.52 9.77
CA ALA A 27 -9.06 2.92 10.17
C ALA A 27 -9.57 3.09 11.61
N ASP A 28 -10.66 2.40 11.95
CA ASP A 28 -11.24 2.41 13.30
C ASP A 28 -10.27 1.83 14.34
N TRP A 29 -9.53 0.79 13.98
CA TRP A 29 -8.52 0.19 14.83
C TRP A 29 -7.36 1.17 15.08
N LEU A 30 -6.85 1.84 14.03
CA LEU A 30 -5.77 2.84 14.14
C LEU A 30 -6.17 3.99 15.10
N ILE A 31 -7.38 4.48 15.00
CA ILE A 31 -7.90 5.51 15.92
C ILE A 31 -7.89 4.99 17.37
N LYS A 32 -8.25 3.73 17.60
CA LYS A 32 -8.17 3.10 18.94
C LYS A 32 -6.73 2.93 19.43
N GLN A 33 -5.73 2.89 18.55
CA GLN A 33 -4.31 2.90 18.90
C GLN A 33 -3.75 4.31 19.18
N GLY A 34 -4.58 5.34 19.10
CA GLY A 34 -4.19 6.71 19.41
C GLY A 34 -3.85 7.59 18.21
N VAL A 35 -4.06 7.09 16.98
CA VAL A 35 -3.98 7.93 15.78
C VAL A 35 -5.07 8.98 15.84
N THR A 36 -4.74 10.24 15.60
CA THR A 36 -5.67 11.38 15.78
C THR A 36 -6.85 11.35 14.83
N ASP A 37 -6.66 10.89 13.59
CA ASP A 37 -7.71 10.63 12.61
C ASP A 37 -7.21 9.65 11.55
N ALA A 38 -8.09 8.83 10.98
CA ALA A 38 -7.76 7.89 9.91
C ALA A 38 -8.85 7.92 8.84
N LYS A 39 -8.48 8.26 7.62
CA LYS A 39 -9.41 8.36 6.48
C LYS A 39 -9.05 7.36 5.38
N VAL A 40 -10.04 6.61 4.95
CA VAL A 40 -9.95 5.77 3.75
C VAL A 40 -10.34 6.61 2.54
N VAL A 41 -9.48 6.63 1.52
CA VAL A 41 -9.78 7.34 0.26
C VAL A 41 -10.88 6.58 -0.48
N PRO A 42 -12.02 7.24 -0.78
CA PRO A 42 -13.13 6.59 -1.46
C PRO A 42 -12.78 6.34 -2.94
N VAL A 43 -12.62 5.07 -3.29
CA VAL A 43 -12.35 4.62 -4.67
C VAL A 43 -13.35 3.52 -5.03
N SER A 44 -14.28 3.84 -5.91
CA SER A 44 -15.27 2.88 -6.39
C SER A 44 -14.64 1.83 -7.33
N ARG A 45 -15.31 0.70 -7.54
CA ARG A 45 -14.87 -0.30 -8.52
C ARG A 45 -14.75 0.29 -9.93
N TYR A 46 -15.60 1.24 -10.27
CA TYR A 46 -15.55 1.95 -11.56
C TYR A 46 -14.29 2.83 -11.66
N ASP A 47 -13.94 3.59 -10.61
CA ASP A 47 -12.69 4.37 -10.57
C ASP A 47 -11.47 3.44 -10.75
N TRP A 48 -11.47 2.26 -10.12
CA TRP A 48 -10.40 1.29 -10.29
C TRP A 48 -10.25 0.78 -11.73
N LEU A 49 -11.35 0.56 -12.45
CA LEU A 49 -11.29 0.19 -13.87
C LEU A 49 -10.64 1.30 -14.71
N LEU A 50 -10.91 2.55 -14.38
CA LEU A 50 -10.30 3.70 -15.07
C LEU A 50 -8.79 3.80 -14.83
N THR A 51 -8.23 3.15 -13.80
CA THR A 51 -6.77 3.14 -13.55
C THR A 51 -5.96 2.35 -14.58
N SER A 52 -6.60 1.72 -15.56
CA SER A 52 -5.92 1.25 -16.77
C SER A 52 -5.30 2.39 -17.58
N TRP A 53 -5.76 3.63 -17.35
CA TRP A 53 -5.30 4.85 -18.01
C TRP A 53 -4.78 5.88 -17.02
N GLY A 54 -3.91 6.78 -17.49
CA GLY A 54 -3.29 7.82 -16.63
C GLY A 54 -4.30 8.77 -15.97
N PHE A 55 -5.39 9.13 -16.67
CA PHE A 55 -6.41 10.01 -16.09
C PHE A 55 -7.15 9.34 -14.90
N GLY A 56 -7.29 8.02 -14.90
CA GLY A 56 -7.87 7.30 -13.77
C GLY A 56 -6.96 7.33 -12.55
N TRP A 57 -5.63 7.20 -12.75
CA TRP A 57 -4.66 7.38 -11.67
C TRP A 57 -4.72 8.81 -11.11
N ARG A 58 -4.72 9.81 -12.01
CA ARG A 58 -4.84 11.21 -11.59
C ARG A 58 -6.08 11.43 -10.72
N ARG A 59 -7.24 10.91 -11.13
CA ARG A 59 -8.50 11.03 -10.38
C ARG A 59 -8.40 10.46 -8.96
N VAL A 60 -7.74 9.30 -8.79
CA VAL A 60 -7.50 8.70 -7.47
C VAL A 60 -6.51 9.54 -6.67
N LEU A 61 -5.41 9.97 -7.28
CA LEU A 61 -4.39 10.79 -6.61
C LEU A 61 -4.91 12.17 -6.21
N ASP A 62 -5.82 12.77 -6.98
CA ASP A 62 -6.49 14.02 -6.61
C ASP A 62 -7.33 13.84 -5.33
N ARG A 63 -7.99 12.69 -5.14
CA ARG A 63 -8.70 12.37 -3.90
C ARG A 63 -7.74 12.12 -2.73
N VAL A 64 -6.62 11.42 -2.97
CA VAL A 64 -5.56 11.28 -1.96
C VAL A 64 -5.11 12.66 -1.49
N ASP A 65 -4.81 13.56 -2.43
CA ASP A 65 -4.34 14.91 -2.12
C ASP A 65 -5.35 15.72 -1.30
N GLN A 66 -6.64 15.62 -1.62
CA GLN A 66 -7.72 16.25 -0.85
C GLN A 66 -7.76 15.73 0.60
N HIS A 67 -7.64 14.42 0.81
CA HIS A 67 -7.66 13.83 2.16
C HIS A 67 -6.39 14.19 2.94
N VAL A 68 -5.23 14.20 2.30
CA VAL A 68 -3.97 14.61 2.92
C VAL A 68 -4.03 16.08 3.35
N GLN A 69 -4.50 16.98 2.49
CA GLN A 69 -4.64 18.40 2.83
C GLN A 69 -5.63 18.62 3.99
N LEU A 70 -6.76 17.90 3.98
CA LEU A 70 -7.73 17.97 5.07
C LEU A 70 -7.12 17.55 6.40
N LEU A 71 -6.44 16.39 6.45
CA LEU A 71 -5.86 15.87 7.68
C LEU A 71 -4.62 16.67 8.12
N GLN A 72 -3.81 17.16 7.20
CA GLN A 72 -2.69 18.02 7.51
C GLN A 72 -3.14 19.29 8.27
N SER A 73 -4.25 19.89 7.85
CA SER A 73 -4.77 21.12 8.47
C SER A 73 -5.19 20.95 9.94
N THR A 74 -5.44 19.70 10.36
CA THR A 74 -5.83 19.34 11.73
C THR A 74 -4.74 18.58 12.49
N SER A 75 -3.64 18.24 11.81
CA SER A 75 -2.52 17.50 12.41
C SER A 75 -1.66 18.40 13.28
N PRO A 76 -1.37 18.01 14.54
CA PRO A 76 -0.45 18.75 15.40
C PRO A 76 0.97 18.85 14.86
N THR A 77 1.38 17.88 14.02
CA THR A 77 2.71 17.83 13.40
C THR A 77 2.74 18.45 12.00
N GLU A 78 1.59 18.85 11.45
CA GLU A 78 1.43 19.24 10.05
C GLU A 78 1.85 18.14 9.07
N ARG A 79 1.89 16.90 9.53
CA ARG A 79 2.31 15.70 8.79
C ARG A 79 1.23 14.63 8.80
N VAL A 80 1.26 13.77 7.80
CA VAL A 80 0.31 12.67 7.58
C VAL A 80 1.08 11.39 7.26
N THR A 81 0.68 10.28 7.86
CA THR A 81 1.14 8.94 7.47
C THR A 81 0.27 8.41 6.32
N LEU A 82 0.90 7.82 5.31
CA LEU A 82 0.22 7.14 4.22
C LEU A 82 0.26 5.63 4.43
N ILE A 83 -0.87 4.96 4.23
CA ILE A 83 -0.94 3.50 4.16
C ILE A 83 -1.49 3.12 2.79
N GLY A 84 -0.75 2.29 2.05
CA GLY A 84 -1.15 1.81 0.74
C GLY A 84 -1.22 0.30 0.67
N HIS A 85 -2.38 -0.26 0.30
CA HIS A 85 -2.51 -1.70 0.06
C HIS A 85 -2.43 -2.00 -1.44
N SER A 86 -1.66 -3.05 -1.81
CA SER A 86 -1.61 -3.51 -3.19
C SER A 86 -1.25 -2.38 -4.18
N SER A 87 -2.08 -2.13 -5.18
CA SER A 87 -1.90 -1.03 -6.14
C SER A 87 -1.83 0.35 -5.48
N GLY A 88 -2.48 0.52 -4.32
CA GLY A 88 -2.47 1.79 -3.58
C GLY A 88 -1.08 2.20 -3.15
N GLY A 89 -0.25 1.26 -2.63
CA GLY A 89 1.11 1.60 -2.22
C GLY A 89 2.00 2.02 -3.39
N VAL A 90 1.79 1.44 -4.59
CA VAL A 90 2.50 1.87 -5.80
C VAL A 90 2.08 3.29 -6.21
N MET A 91 0.77 3.59 -6.16
CA MET A 91 0.25 4.92 -6.50
C MET A 91 0.72 5.98 -5.51
N LEU A 92 0.82 5.65 -4.22
CA LEU A 92 1.30 6.58 -3.19
C LEU A 92 2.79 6.93 -3.35
N ARG A 93 3.62 6.06 -3.93
CA ARG A 93 4.99 6.44 -4.31
C ARG A 93 5.01 7.59 -5.32
N LEU A 94 4.14 7.52 -6.34
CA LEU A 94 3.99 8.61 -7.30
C LEU A 94 3.44 9.89 -6.65
N TYR A 95 2.48 9.74 -5.71
CA TYR A 95 1.93 10.87 -4.96
C TYR A 95 3.01 11.63 -4.17
N LEU A 96 3.95 10.91 -3.55
CA LEU A 96 5.03 11.52 -2.78
C LEU A 96 5.99 12.33 -3.64
N SER A 97 6.19 11.96 -4.90
CA SER A 97 7.21 12.54 -5.77
C SER A 97 6.86 13.92 -6.32
N ASP A 98 7.90 14.67 -6.68
CA ASP A 98 7.80 15.93 -7.43
C ASP A 98 7.69 15.71 -8.95
N GLN A 99 7.55 14.47 -9.40
CA GLN A 99 7.42 14.17 -10.82
C GLN A 99 6.07 14.63 -11.39
N PRO A 100 6.07 15.38 -12.50
CA PRO A 100 4.82 15.75 -13.16
C PRO A 100 4.09 14.51 -13.68
N PHE A 101 2.81 14.40 -13.35
CA PHE A 101 1.95 13.33 -13.83
C PHE A 101 0.60 13.88 -14.31
N GLN A 102 0.27 13.62 -15.59
CA GLN A 102 -1.00 14.07 -16.19
C GLN A 102 -1.27 15.57 -15.98
N GLY A 103 -0.24 16.40 -16.11
CA GLY A 103 -0.34 17.85 -15.95
C GLY A 103 -0.43 18.35 -14.50
N ARG A 104 -0.12 17.51 -13.51
CA ARG A 104 -0.08 17.88 -12.09
C ARG A 104 1.16 17.32 -11.41
N THR A 105 1.73 18.09 -10.48
CA THR A 105 2.76 17.64 -9.53
C THR A 105 2.13 17.61 -8.14
N TYR A 106 2.24 16.47 -7.44
CA TYR A 106 1.64 16.31 -6.11
C TYR A 106 2.59 16.74 -5.00
N GLY A 107 3.86 16.33 -5.05
CA GLY A 107 4.87 16.71 -4.05
C GLY A 107 4.48 16.31 -2.63
N GLY A 108 3.83 15.16 -2.49
CA GLY A 108 3.26 14.68 -1.22
C GLY A 108 4.27 14.56 -0.09
N ALA A 109 5.57 14.38 -0.40
CA ALA A 109 6.64 14.31 0.58
C ALA A 109 6.78 15.60 1.43
N SER A 110 6.26 16.74 0.95
CA SER A 110 6.20 17.98 1.72
C SER A 110 5.17 17.92 2.86
N ARG A 111 4.21 16.99 2.82
CA ARG A 111 3.09 16.84 3.76
C ARG A 111 3.06 15.48 4.46
N CYS A 112 3.77 14.51 3.91
CA CYS A 112 3.77 13.13 4.41
C CYS A 112 5.22 12.72 4.69
N ASP A 113 5.47 12.16 5.85
CA ASP A 113 6.80 11.74 6.28
C ASP A 113 6.92 10.22 6.49
N ARG A 114 5.82 9.47 6.27
CA ARG A 114 5.83 8.00 6.30
C ARG A 114 4.91 7.41 5.24
N LEU A 115 5.38 6.35 4.57
CA LEU A 115 4.60 5.46 3.72
C LEU A 115 4.74 4.02 4.19
N ILE A 116 3.62 3.42 4.61
CA ILE A 116 3.50 1.99 4.91
C ILE A 116 2.81 1.31 3.72
N SER A 117 3.47 0.38 3.07
CA SER A 117 2.91 -0.40 1.97
C SER A 117 2.65 -1.85 2.39
N LEU A 118 1.43 -2.34 2.14
CA LEU A 118 0.95 -3.67 2.51
C LEU A 118 0.75 -4.50 1.23
N GLY A 119 1.57 -5.51 1.00
CA GLY A 119 1.48 -6.37 -0.18
C GLY A 119 1.49 -5.62 -1.51
N SER A 120 2.19 -4.51 -1.60
CA SER A 120 2.21 -3.67 -2.80
C SER A 120 3.24 -4.17 -3.79
N PRO A 121 2.85 -4.49 -5.05
CA PRO A 121 3.78 -5.02 -6.03
C PRO A 121 4.66 -3.89 -6.60
N HIS A 122 5.66 -3.49 -5.84
CA HIS A 122 6.58 -2.41 -6.20
C HIS A 122 7.43 -2.74 -7.42
N GLN A 123 7.86 -4.01 -7.53
CA GLN A 123 8.65 -4.51 -8.64
C GLN A 123 7.87 -5.59 -9.38
N ALA A 124 7.78 -5.48 -10.71
CA ALA A 124 7.12 -6.49 -11.52
C ALA A 124 7.74 -6.58 -12.91
N ILE A 125 8.15 -7.80 -13.31
CA ILE A 125 8.73 -8.06 -14.63
C ILE A 125 7.74 -7.69 -15.74
N ARG A 126 6.44 -8.03 -15.54
CA ARG A 126 5.36 -7.65 -16.46
C ARG A 126 4.46 -6.61 -15.79
N ALA A 127 5.00 -5.42 -15.58
CA ALA A 127 4.23 -4.29 -15.07
C ALA A 127 3.33 -3.69 -16.16
N THR A 128 2.23 -3.08 -15.72
CA THR A 128 1.49 -2.16 -16.61
C THR A 128 2.37 -0.94 -16.94
N PRO A 129 2.14 -0.24 -18.07
CA PRO A 129 2.93 0.94 -18.43
C PRO A 129 3.02 1.98 -17.31
N LEU A 130 1.93 2.20 -16.56
CA LEU A 130 1.89 3.15 -15.44
C LEU A 130 2.77 2.69 -14.26
N ARG A 131 2.72 1.40 -13.89
CA ARG A 131 3.59 0.86 -12.83
C ARG A 131 5.05 0.90 -13.24
N ALA A 132 5.37 0.52 -14.49
CA ALA A 132 6.72 0.62 -15.01
C ALA A 132 7.22 2.09 -15.05
N MET A 133 6.33 3.05 -15.26
CA MET A 133 6.66 4.47 -15.14
C MET A 133 7.03 4.81 -13.70
N VAL A 134 6.24 4.40 -12.69
CA VAL A 134 6.56 4.66 -11.27
C VAL A 134 7.92 4.06 -10.91
N ASP A 135 8.22 2.84 -11.32
CA ASP A 135 9.51 2.20 -11.02
C ASP A 135 10.71 2.97 -11.61
N ARG A 136 10.53 3.58 -12.78
CA ARG A 136 11.59 4.40 -13.41
C ARG A 136 11.71 5.79 -12.81
N SER A 137 10.57 6.43 -12.51
CA SER A 137 10.54 7.85 -12.08
C SER A 137 10.66 8.02 -10.56
N CYS A 138 10.29 6.99 -9.80
CA CYS A 138 10.28 7.00 -8.34
C CYS A 138 10.95 5.72 -7.80
N PRO A 139 12.25 5.46 -8.09
CA PRO A 139 12.92 4.21 -7.74
C PRO A 139 13.12 4.09 -6.23
N GLY A 140 12.74 2.95 -5.65
CA GLY A 140 12.95 2.66 -4.23
C GLY A 140 12.36 3.74 -3.31
N CYS A 141 13.11 4.08 -2.26
CA CYS A 141 12.80 5.17 -1.32
C CYS A 141 13.31 6.50 -1.86
N HIS A 142 12.69 7.00 -2.94
CA HIS A 142 13.16 8.14 -3.72
C HIS A 142 13.03 9.49 -3.01
N GLU A 143 12.19 9.61 -1.97
CA GLU A 143 12.04 10.82 -1.18
C GLU A 143 12.76 10.66 0.16
N PRO A 144 13.94 11.31 0.36
CA PRO A 144 14.80 11.06 1.53
C PRO A 144 14.19 11.54 2.85
N GLY A 145 13.19 12.42 2.80
CA GLY A 145 12.43 12.88 3.97
C GLY A 145 11.31 11.96 4.43
N VAL A 146 11.05 10.86 3.71
CA VAL A 146 9.95 9.93 3.99
C VAL A 146 10.50 8.62 4.55
N ASP A 147 9.92 8.14 5.65
CA ASP A 147 10.17 6.81 6.20
C ASP A 147 9.32 5.78 5.44
N TYR A 148 9.98 4.88 4.72
CA TYR A 148 9.31 3.84 3.95
C TYR A 148 9.31 2.52 4.70
N VAL A 149 8.12 1.93 4.86
CA VAL A 149 7.91 0.62 5.49
C VAL A 149 7.18 -0.28 4.49
N ALA A 150 7.79 -1.41 4.15
CA ALA A 150 7.22 -2.36 3.21
C ALA A 150 6.90 -3.69 3.91
N ILE A 151 5.63 -4.04 3.93
CA ILE A 151 5.11 -5.25 4.57
C ILE A 151 4.72 -6.24 3.49
N ALA A 152 5.33 -7.42 3.51
CA ALA A 152 4.99 -8.53 2.64
C ALA A 152 4.29 -9.64 3.42
N GLY A 153 3.33 -10.30 2.80
CA GLY A 153 2.71 -11.51 3.33
C GLY A 153 3.32 -12.77 2.69
N GLU A 154 3.45 -13.80 3.47
CA GLU A 154 3.85 -15.13 3.04
C GLU A 154 2.78 -16.14 3.43
N LEU A 155 1.99 -16.59 2.47
CA LEU A 155 0.90 -17.54 2.65
C LEU A 155 1.36 -18.94 2.26
N ASP A 156 1.28 -19.89 3.19
CA ASP A 156 1.40 -21.31 2.83
C ASP A 156 0.16 -21.75 2.05
N LEU A 157 0.34 -21.98 0.75
CA LEU A 157 -0.75 -22.40 -0.14
C LEU A 157 -1.31 -23.81 0.20
N ASN A 158 -0.62 -24.59 1.02
CA ASN A 158 -1.10 -25.88 1.51
C ASN A 158 -1.85 -25.76 2.84
N SER A 159 -1.76 -24.63 3.51
CA SER A 159 -2.44 -24.36 4.78
C SER A 159 -3.96 -24.30 4.61
N THR A 160 -4.69 -24.58 5.71
CA THR A 160 -6.16 -24.44 5.77
C THR A 160 -6.60 -22.97 5.69
N THR A 161 -5.70 -22.02 5.99
CA THR A 161 -5.94 -20.57 5.89
C THR A 161 -5.95 -20.08 4.45
N ALA A 162 -5.29 -20.79 3.52
CA ALA A 162 -5.28 -20.47 2.09
C ALA A 162 -6.61 -20.83 1.42
N SER A 163 -7.15 -19.92 0.63
CA SER A 163 -8.37 -20.17 -0.15
C SER A 163 -8.12 -21.10 -1.35
N VAL A 164 -9.20 -21.71 -1.88
CA VAL A 164 -9.12 -22.46 -3.15
C VAL A 164 -8.70 -21.55 -4.30
N PHE A 165 -9.11 -20.29 -4.26
CA PHE A 165 -8.75 -19.30 -5.26
C PHE A 165 -7.24 -19.03 -5.27
N SER A 166 -6.61 -18.77 -4.10
CA SER A 166 -5.16 -18.56 -4.02
C SER A 166 -4.36 -19.78 -4.48
N ARG A 167 -4.76 -21.00 -4.09
CA ARG A 167 -4.09 -22.24 -4.54
C ARG A 167 -4.07 -22.39 -6.06
N ARG A 168 -5.13 -21.94 -6.74
CA ARG A 168 -5.24 -22.02 -8.21
C ARG A 168 -4.55 -20.88 -8.94
N SER A 169 -4.59 -19.67 -8.38
CA SER A 169 -4.19 -18.44 -9.08
C SER A 169 -2.78 -17.94 -8.73
N ALA A 170 -2.26 -18.25 -7.52
CA ALA A 170 -1.00 -17.72 -7.03
C ALA A 170 0.18 -17.96 -7.99
N LYS A 171 0.38 -19.20 -8.43
CA LYS A 171 1.48 -19.54 -9.36
C LYS A 171 1.43 -18.73 -10.67
N GLY A 172 0.23 -18.51 -11.21
CA GLY A 172 0.03 -17.69 -12.41
C GLY A 172 0.36 -16.22 -12.17
N SER A 173 -0.04 -15.68 -11.02
CA SER A 173 0.28 -14.32 -10.60
C SER A 173 1.78 -14.15 -10.35
N TYR A 174 2.38 -15.07 -9.60
CA TYR A 174 3.82 -15.04 -9.28
C TYR A 174 4.67 -15.08 -10.56
N ARG A 175 4.36 -15.99 -11.49
CA ARG A 175 5.03 -16.02 -12.80
C ARG A 175 4.92 -14.70 -13.55
N ARG A 176 3.78 -14.03 -13.48
CA ARG A 176 3.56 -12.73 -14.14
C ARG A 176 4.37 -11.61 -13.48
N ILE A 177 4.44 -11.61 -12.15
CA ILE A 177 5.07 -10.52 -11.37
C ILE A 177 6.59 -10.74 -11.27
N SER A 178 7.04 -11.93 -10.85
CA SER A 178 8.45 -12.23 -10.57
C SER A 178 9.14 -13.08 -11.64
N GLY A 179 8.41 -13.60 -12.63
CA GLY A 179 8.97 -14.52 -13.64
C GLY A 179 9.09 -15.98 -13.17
N SER A 180 8.89 -16.27 -11.88
CA SER A 180 8.97 -17.62 -11.29
C SER A 180 7.64 -18.02 -10.66
N VAL A 181 7.41 -19.33 -10.52
CA VAL A 181 6.30 -19.90 -9.77
C VAL A 181 6.73 -20.43 -8.40
N ASP A 182 8.04 -20.61 -8.22
CA ASP A 182 8.66 -21.17 -7.03
C ASP A 182 9.19 -20.03 -6.14
N VAL A 183 8.28 -19.16 -5.76
CA VAL A 183 8.53 -18.01 -4.87
C VAL A 183 7.44 -17.94 -3.82
N SER A 184 7.76 -17.46 -2.65
CA SER A 184 6.76 -17.17 -1.61
C SER A 184 6.05 -15.85 -1.87
N GLY A 185 4.83 -15.72 -1.33
CA GLY A 185 4.00 -14.52 -1.44
C GLY A 185 2.65 -14.69 -0.76
N ASP A 186 1.86 -13.66 -0.80
CA ASP A 186 0.56 -13.55 -0.10
C ASP A 186 -0.64 -14.17 -0.85
N GLY A 187 -0.36 -14.99 -1.88
CA GLY A 187 -1.37 -15.57 -2.77
C GLY A 187 -1.60 -14.78 -4.06
N LEU A 188 -1.15 -13.53 -4.12
CA LEU A 188 -1.22 -12.66 -5.30
C LEU A 188 0.14 -12.01 -5.64
N VAL A 189 0.79 -11.42 -4.65
CA VAL A 189 2.04 -10.67 -4.79
C VAL A 189 3.19 -11.46 -4.16
N PRO A 190 4.28 -11.73 -4.91
CA PRO A 190 5.49 -12.31 -4.34
C PRO A 190 6.14 -11.40 -3.28
N VAL A 191 6.74 -12.01 -2.25
CA VAL A 191 7.47 -11.31 -1.19
C VAL A 191 8.46 -10.32 -1.77
N ASP A 192 9.36 -10.76 -2.65
CA ASP A 192 10.39 -9.89 -3.24
C ASP A 192 9.82 -8.69 -3.99
N SER A 193 8.63 -8.85 -4.60
CA SER A 193 7.93 -7.76 -5.28
C SER A 193 7.32 -6.76 -4.31
N ALA A 194 6.92 -7.20 -3.12
CA ALA A 194 6.31 -6.35 -2.10
C ALA A 194 7.34 -5.56 -1.28
N LEU A 195 8.58 -6.03 -1.20
CA LEU A 195 9.66 -5.39 -0.46
C LEU A 195 10.30 -4.28 -1.30
N LEU A 196 10.00 -3.02 -0.97
CA LEU A 196 10.56 -1.86 -1.66
C LEU A 196 12.03 -1.67 -1.30
N CYS A 197 12.89 -1.52 -2.30
CA CYS A 197 14.32 -1.30 -2.10
C CYS A 197 14.60 -0.06 -1.22
N GLY A 198 15.38 -0.23 -0.17
CA GLY A 198 15.73 0.83 0.79
C GLY A 198 14.71 1.05 1.91
N ALA A 199 13.53 0.46 1.87
CA ALA A 199 12.55 0.54 2.93
C ALA A 199 12.90 -0.35 4.14
N ARG A 200 12.28 -0.10 5.27
CA ARG A 200 12.24 -1.08 6.37
C ARG A 200 11.29 -2.21 5.97
N HIS A 201 11.71 -3.45 6.17
CA HIS A 201 10.98 -4.63 5.68
C HIS A 201 10.44 -5.49 6.82
N LEU A 202 9.18 -5.93 6.69
CA LEU A 202 8.58 -6.97 7.52
C LEU A 202 7.92 -8.01 6.63
N VAL A 203 8.24 -9.28 6.84
CA VAL A 203 7.54 -10.40 6.21
C VAL A 203 6.65 -11.07 7.25
N GLN A 204 5.34 -11.08 7.01
CA GLN A 204 4.37 -11.70 7.90
C GLN A 204 4.00 -13.08 7.37
N SER A 205 4.38 -14.13 8.10
CA SER A 205 4.00 -15.51 7.80
C SER A 205 2.47 -15.68 7.90
N ASP A 206 1.94 -16.65 7.18
CA ASP A 206 0.50 -16.99 7.13
C ASP A 206 -0.39 -15.76 6.91
N THR A 207 0.02 -14.90 5.97
CA THR A 207 -0.70 -13.65 5.66
C THR A 207 -1.06 -13.61 4.18
N ALA A 208 -2.36 -13.55 3.90
CA ALA A 208 -2.93 -13.48 2.56
C ALA A 208 -3.12 -12.03 2.10
N HIS A 209 -3.12 -11.83 0.78
CA HIS A 209 -3.32 -10.52 0.13
C HIS A 209 -4.65 -9.84 0.51
N GLY A 210 -5.68 -10.62 0.75
CA GLY A 210 -7.03 -10.17 1.13
C GLY A 210 -7.95 -11.36 1.32
N GLY A 211 -9.20 -11.14 1.74
CA GLY A 211 -10.14 -12.20 2.08
C GLY A 211 -10.46 -13.19 0.95
N LEU A 212 -10.28 -12.79 -0.31
CA LEU A 212 -10.40 -13.69 -1.46
C LEU A 212 -9.27 -14.76 -1.47
N PHE A 213 -8.10 -14.41 -0.93
CA PHE A 213 -6.89 -15.26 -0.98
C PHE A 213 -6.71 -16.13 0.27
N GLY A 214 -7.23 -15.69 1.41
CA GLY A 214 -7.12 -16.44 2.65
C GLY A 214 -7.87 -15.78 3.80
N THR A 215 -7.91 -16.47 4.95
CA THR A 215 -8.66 -16.01 6.13
C THR A 215 -7.88 -15.00 6.99
N THR A 216 -6.54 -15.15 7.05
CA THR A 216 -5.66 -14.21 7.76
C THR A 216 -5.07 -13.25 6.74
N THR A 217 -5.31 -11.95 6.90
CA THR A 217 -4.89 -10.91 5.97
C THR A 217 -4.12 -9.82 6.69
N TYR A 218 -3.51 -8.86 5.97
CA TYR A 218 -2.89 -7.66 6.56
C TYR A 218 -3.83 -6.88 7.51
N PHE A 219 -5.15 -7.06 7.36
CA PHE A 219 -6.20 -6.37 8.13
C PHE A 219 -6.70 -7.18 9.34
N SER A 220 -6.23 -8.41 9.51
CA SER A 220 -6.55 -9.23 10.68
C SER A 220 -5.92 -8.62 11.94
N PRO A 221 -6.61 -8.61 13.10
CA PRO A 221 -6.15 -7.87 14.30
C PRO A 221 -4.69 -8.13 14.69
N ALA A 222 -4.27 -9.40 14.74
CA ALA A 222 -2.90 -9.74 15.09
C ALA A 222 -1.88 -9.21 14.07
N ARG A 223 -2.23 -9.23 12.77
CA ARG A 223 -1.36 -8.71 11.70
C ARG A 223 -1.29 -7.18 11.70
N LEU A 224 -2.41 -6.52 11.99
CA LEU A 224 -2.45 -5.07 12.20
C LEU A 224 -1.50 -4.66 13.33
N GLU A 225 -1.58 -5.33 14.48
CA GLU A 225 -0.74 -5.02 15.63
C GLU A 225 0.75 -5.21 15.32
N ASP A 226 1.12 -6.30 14.66
CA ASP A 226 2.50 -6.63 14.32
C ASP A 226 3.13 -5.57 13.40
N TRP A 227 2.49 -5.25 12.26
CA TRP A 227 3.09 -4.31 11.33
C TRP A 227 2.97 -2.87 11.81
N TRP A 228 1.94 -2.51 12.59
CA TRP A 228 1.84 -1.19 13.17
C TRP A 228 2.95 -0.93 14.17
N ARG A 229 3.19 -1.85 15.11
CA ARG A 229 4.33 -1.76 16.02
C ARG A 229 5.67 -1.67 15.29
N PHE A 230 5.86 -2.50 14.28
CA PHE A 230 7.07 -2.46 13.46
C PHE A 230 7.26 -1.11 12.77
N SER A 231 6.18 -0.50 12.32
CA SER A 231 6.22 0.81 11.67
C SER A 231 6.51 1.97 12.64
N ALA A 232 6.17 1.82 13.92
CA ALA A 232 6.33 2.86 14.93
C ALA A 232 7.76 3.02 15.46
N VAL A 233 8.63 2.02 15.26
CA VAL A 233 10.05 2.03 15.65
C VAL A 233 10.90 2.64 14.54
#